data_aed5577c398a8bf617d9b56b157ae478
#
_entry.id   aed5577c398a8bf617d9b56b157ae478
#
_cell.length_a   1.000
_cell.length_b   1.000
_cell.length_c   1.000
_cell.angle_alpha   90.00
_cell.angle_beta   90.00
_cell.angle_gamma   90.00
#
_symmetry.space_group_name_H-M   'P 1'
#
loop_
_entity.id
_entity.type
_entity.pdbx_description
1 polymer ?
#
loop_
_entity_poly.entity_id
_entity_poly.type
_entity_poly.pdbx_seq_one_letter_code
_entity_poly.pdbx_strand_id
1 'polypeptide(L)'
;FLVVLAVVSGTSLLAMSVRRPGGRSLTASQATMLINRENALLIDVREPNEYLNGHVNDSRNIPADSLAQRAEELTSHKDKPVILICQSGARSSSACSTLSKLGFNKVHSLEGGVTGWLEAGLPLKKGARK
;
A
#
# COMPACT_ATOMS: atom_id res chain seq x y z
N PHE A 1 -40.52 4.42 4.40
CA PHE A 1 -39.99 4.45 4.24
C PHE A 1 -39.45 4.03 3.69
N LEU A 2 -39.39 3.88 3.33
CA LEU A 2 -38.77 3.48 2.91
C LEU A 2 -37.92 3.70 2.24
N VAL A 3 -37.94 3.98 1.85
CA VAL A 3 -37.16 4.32 0.98
C VAL A 3 -36.04 4.86 1.51
N VAL A 4 -36.17 5.45 2.29
CA VAL A 4 -35.15 5.91 2.95
C VAL A 4 -34.24 4.94 3.16
N LEU A 5 -34.71 3.89 3.42
CA LEU A 5 -33.85 2.95 3.63
C LEU A 5 -33.08 2.71 2.51
N ALA A 6 -33.56 2.86 1.48
CA ALA A 6 -32.85 2.52 0.31
C ALA A 6 -31.71 3.44 0.22
N VAL A 7 -31.93 4.60 0.54
CA VAL A 7 -30.89 5.53 0.47
C VAL A 7 -29.79 5.16 1.31
N VAL A 8 -30.12 4.84 2.43
CA VAL A 8 -29.16 4.48 3.32
C VAL A 8 -28.43 3.37 2.75
N SER A 9 -29.12 2.51 2.17
CA SER A 9 -28.42 1.39 1.70
C SER A 9 -27.53 1.83 0.60
N GLY A 10 -27.91 2.75 -0.17
CA GLY A 10 -27.07 3.17 -1.25
C GLY A 10 -25.76 3.66 -0.75
N THR A 11 -25.82 4.38 0.28
CA THR A 11 -24.60 4.94 0.80
C THR A 11 -23.76 3.86 1.37
N SER A 12 -24.39 2.94 1.98
CA SER A 12 -23.61 1.91 2.57
C SER A 12 -22.90 1.13 1.53
N LEU A 13 -23.50 0.96 0.40
CA LEU A 13 -22.88 0.23 -0.62
C LEU A 13 -21.59 0.83 -1.03
N LEU A 14 -21.56 2.11 -1.12
CA LEU A 14 -20.36 2.76 -1.48
C LEU A 14 -19.32 2.48 -0.48
N ALA A 15 -19.63 2.62 0.73
CA ALA A 15 -18.68 2.41 1.77
C ALA A 15 -18.16 1.02 1.73
N MET A 16 -18.98 0.09 1.41
CA MET A 16 -18.53 -1.24 1.38
C MET A 16 -17.59 -1.53 0.29
N SER A 17 -17.75 -0.90 -0.82
CA SER A 17 -16.85 -1.20 -1.90
C SER A 17 -15.45 -0.78 -1.53
N VAL A 18 -15.30 0.10 -0.61
CA VAL A 18 -14.00 0.55 -0.23
C VAL A 18 -13.33 -0.42 0.69
N ARG A 19 -14.07 -1.31 1.27
CA ARG A 19 -13.47 -2.24 2.15
C ARG A 19 -13.16 -3.53 1.55
N ARG A 20 -13.03 -3.63 0.29
CA ARG A 20 -12.74 -4.91 -0.27
C ARG A 20 -11.38 -5.36 0.18
N PRO A 21 -11.14 -6.64 0.13
CA PRO A 21 -9.88 -7.23 0.52
C PRO A 21 -8.80 -6.61 -0.33
N GLY A 22 -7.68 -6.46 0.19
CA GLY A 22 -6.60 -5.84 -0.53
C GLY A 22 -6.32 -4.45 -0.03
N GLY A 23 -7.07 -4.01 0.94
CA GLY A 23 -6.82 -2.73 1.54
C GLY A 23 -7.28 -1.58 0.68
N ARG A 24 -6.82 -0.41 0.97
CA ARG A 24 -7.24 0.76 0.23
C ARG A 24 -6.06 1.60 -0.18
N SER A 25 -6.29 2.42 -1.18
CA SER A 25 -5.25 3.31 -1.69
C SER A 25 -5.08 4.52 -0.78
N LEU A 26 -3.86 4.96 -0.65
CA LEU A 26 -3.54 6.17 0.09
C LEU A 26 -2.86 7.13 -0.86
N THR A 27 -3.18 8.40 -0.74
CA THR A 27 -2.45 9.41 -1.51
C THR A 27 -1.08 9.56 -0.89
N ALA A 28 -0.16 10.21 -1.59
CA ALA A 28 1.18 10.44 -1.06
C ALA A 28 1.11 11.20 0.27
N SER A 29 0.18 12.13 0.39
CA SER A 29 0.02 12.89 1.61
C SER A 29 -0.46 12.02 2.76
N GLN A 30 -1.43 11.17 2.52
CA GLN A 30 -1.93 10.27 3.54
C GLN A 30 -0.86 9.27 3.95
N ALA A 31 -0.09 8.78 2.98
CA ALA A 31 0.98 7.84 3.28
C ALA A 31 2.03 8.49 4.17
N THR A 32 2.39 9.73 3.85
CA THR A 32 3.37 10.45 4.65
C THR A 32 2.90 10.59 6.10
N MET A 33 1.61 10.83 6.29
CA MET A 33 1.09 10.95 7.64
C MET A 33 1.21 9.63 8.40
N LEU A 34 0.91 8.51 7.75
CA LEU A 34 1.04 7.24 8.41
C LEU A 34 2.48 6.90 8.73
N ILE A 35 3.39 7.25 7.83
CA ILE A 35 4.80 7.01 8.08
C ILE A 35 5.26 7.79 9.30
N ASN A 36 4.88 9.05 9.35
CA ASN A 36 5.32 9.91 10.45
C ASN A 36 4.63 9.65 11.79
N ARG A 37 3.36 9.31 11.75
CA ARG A 37 2.62 9.12 12.99
C ARG A 37 2.58 7.71 13.51
N GLU A 38 2.57 6.75 12.63
CA GLU A 38 2.43 5.36 13.03
C GLU A 38 3.59 4.48 12.61
N ASN A 39 4.62 5.09 12.07
CA ASN A 39 5.83 4.36 11.67
C ASN A 39 5.50 3.23 10.69
N ALA A 40 4.69 3.53 9.68
CA ALA A 40 4.26 2.54 8.71
C ALA A 40 5.45 1.89 8.00
N LEU A 41 5.34 0.62 7.71
CA LEU A 41 6.33 -0.11 6.97
C LEU A 41 6.09 0.10 5.48
N LEU A 42 7.14 0.44 4.74
CA LEU A 42 7.03 0.65 3.30
C LEU A 42 7.65 -0.50 2.55
N ILE A 43 6.93 -1.09 1.64
CA ILE A 43 7.43 -2.20 0.83
C ILE A 43 7.26 -1.87 -0.64
N ASP A 44 8.37 -1.86 -1.36
CA ASP A 44 8.36 -1.60 -2.80
C ASP A 44 8.31 -2.97 -3.48
N VAL A 45 7.22 -3.22 -4.20
CA VAL A 45 7.02 -4.53 -4.84
C VAL A 45 7.46 -4.57 -6.29
N ARG A 46 8.23 -3.58 -6.73
CA ARG A 46 8.77 -3.55 -8.09
C ARG A 46 9.97 -4.47 -8.20
N GLU A 47 10.48 -4.59 -9.40
CA GLU A 47 11.66 -5.41 -9.60
C GLU A 47 12.89 -4.73 -9.00
N PRO A 48 13.91 -5.48 -8.63
CA PRO A 48 15.09 -4.89 -7.99
C PRO A 48 15.76 -3.77 -8.77
N ASN A 49 15.83 -3.88 -10.09
CA ASN A 49 16.47 -2.83 -10.86
C ASN A 49 15.64 -1.56 -10.88
N GLU A 50 14.31 -1.68 -10.82
CA GLU A 50 13.47 -0.50 -10.74
C GLU A 50 13.71 0.19 -9.41
N TYR A 51 13.81 -0.59 -8.36
CA TYR A 51 14.05 -0.07 -7.02
C TYR A 51 15.38 0.69 -6.95
N LEU A 52 16.43 0.11 -7.52
CA LEU A 52 17.73 0.75 -7.49
C LEU A 52 17.77 2.06 -8.24
N ASN A 53 16.93 2.21 -9.25
CA ASN A 53 16.90 3.43 -10.03
C ASN A 53 16.15 4.58 -9.33
N GLY A 54 15.49 4.30 -8.26
CA GLY A 54 14.81 5.32 -7.47
C GLY A 54 13.68 4.72 -6.67
N HIS A 55 13.67 4.95 -5.37
CA HIS A 55 12.64 4.40 -4.49
C HIS A 55 12.34 5.37 -3.34
N VAL A 56 11.23 5.16 -2.69
CA VAL A 56 10.86 5.98 -1.54
C VAL A 56 11.82 5.64 -0.41
N ASN A 57 12.31 6.65 0.26
CA ASN A 57 13.29 6.46 1.34
C ASN A 57 12.74 5.51 2.41
N ASP A 58 13.61 4.64 2.88
CA ASP A 58 13.30 3.63 3.90
C ASP A 58 12.34 2.53 3.45
N SER A 59 12.02 2.44 2.19
CA SER A 59 11.21 1.32 1.72
C SER A 59 12.10 0.10 1.54
N ARG A 60 11.51 -1.08 1.72
CA ARG A 60 12.20 -2.34 1.48
C ARG A 60 11.75 -2.86 0.14
N ASN A 61 12.66 -3.45 -0.60
CA ASN A 61 12.29 -4.02 -1.89
C ASN A 61 11.98 -5.51 -1.72
N ILE A 62 10.73 -5.86 -1.90
CA ILE A 62 10.32 -7.26 -1.92
C ILE A 62 9.43 -7.38 -3.15
N PRO A 63 9.97 -7.87 -4.26
CA PRO A 63 9.19 -7.97 -5.50
C PRO A 63 7.88 -8.73 -5.28
N ALA A 64 6.85 -8.32 -6.00
CA ALA A 64 5.52 -8.90 -5.82
C ALA A 64 5.53 -10.42 -5.90
N ASP A 65 6.35 -10.98 -6.78
CA ASP A 65 6.41 -12.43 -6.94
C ASP A 65 6.97 -13.16 -5.73
N SER A 66 7.74 -12.46 -4.92
CA SER A 66 8.36 -13.06 -3.74
C SER A 66 7.62 -12.74 -2.46
N LEU A 67 6.63 -11.88 -2.54
CA LEU A 67 5.99 -11.35 -1.35
C LEU A 67 5.39 -12.42 -0.44
N ALA A 68 4.65 -13.35 -1.02
CA ALA A 68 4.01 -14.37 -0.22
C ALA A 68 5.03 -15.25 0.49
N GLN A 69 6.13 -15.58 -0.20
CA GLN A 69 7.16 -16.42 0.38
C GLN A 69 7.94 -15.70 1.45
N ARG A 70 8.08 -14.41 1.31
CA ARG A 70 8.88 -13.63 2.25
C ARG A 70 8.05 -12.94 3.32
N ALA A 71 6.74 -13.18 3.34
CA ALA A 71 5.87 -12.53 4.32
C ALA A 71 6.24 -12.86 5.76
N GLU A 72 6.90 -13.97 5.99
CA GLU A 72 7.31 -14.32 7.34
C GLU A 72 8.28 -13.30 7.92
N GLU A 73 9.04 -12.64 7.07
CA GLU A 73 9.99 -11.63 7.52
C GLU A 73 9.24 -10.42 8.09
N LEU A 74 7.96 -10.32 7.81
CA LEU A 74 7.18 -9.17 8.18
C LEU A 74 6.18 -9.44 9.30
N THR A 75 6.27 -10.61 9.90
CA THR A 75 5.29 -11.03 10.90
C THR A 75 5.07 -10.03 12.04
N SER A 76 6.10 -9.35 12.47
CA SER A 76 5.95 -8.38 13.55
C SER A 76 5.15 -7.16 13.13
N HIS A 77 4.85 -7.03 11.85
CA HIS A 77 4.11 -5.88 11.34
C HIS A 77 2.66 -6.18 11.01
N LYS A 78 2.17 -7.36 11.39
CA LYS A 78 0.80 -7.74 11.01
C LYS A 78 -0.28 -6.79 11.51
N ASP A 79 -0.06 -6.17 12.65
CA ASP A 79 -1.03 -5.24 13.20
C ASP A 79 -0.64 -3.78 13.01
N LYS A 80 0.40 -3.54 12.24
CA LYS A 80 0.87 -2.17 11.98
C LYS A 80 0.59 -1.78 10.54
N PRO A 81 0.54 -0.50 10.25
CA PRO A 81 0.29 -0.08 8.87
C PRO A 81 1.43 -0.51 7.96
N VAL A 82 1.06 -1.08 6.82
CA VAL A 82 2.01 -1.48 5.79
C VAL A 82 1.56 -0.82 4.50
N ILE A 83 2.47 -0.12 3.83
CA ILE A 83 2.15 0.56 2.60
C ILE A 83 2.95 -0.08 1.48
N LEU A 84 2.26 -0.57 0.48
CA LEU A 84 2.89 -1.21 -0.67
C LEU A 84 3.00 -0.24 -1.83
N ILE A 85 4.14 -0.22 -2.47
CA ILE A 85 4.45 0.72 -3.52
C ILE A 85 4.86 0.01 -4.79
N CYS A 86 4.31 0.40 -5.93
CA CYS A 86 4.77 -0.10 -7.22
C CYS A 86 4.94 1.09 -8.14
N GLN A 87 5.09 0.88 -9.43
CA GLN A 87 5.32 1.99 -10.33
C GLN A 87 4.09 2.89 -10.46
N SER A 88 2.93 2.33 -10.67
CA SER A 88 1.72 3.11 -10.89
C SER A 88 0.52 2.72 -10.04
N GLY A 89 0.66 1.75 -9.17
CA GLY A 89 -0.41 1.33 -8.27
C GLY A 89 -1.03 -0.02 -8.56
N ALA A 90 -0.87 -0.53 -9.75
CA ALA A 90 -1.53 -1.80 -10.11
C ALA A 90 -0.97 -3.01 -9.40
N ARG A 91 0.34 -3.15 -9.40
CA ARG A 91 0.97 -4.31 -8.75
C ARG A 91 0.77 -4.29 -7.25
N SER A 92 0.79 -3.10 -6.66
CA SER A 92 0.67 -3.00 -5.22
C SER A 92 -0.75 -3.32 -4.77
N SER A 93 -1.75 -3.06 -5.60
CA SER A 93 -3.12 -3.42 -5.24
C SER A 93 -3.27 -4.93 -5.11
N SER A 94 -2.68 -5.69 -6.03
CA SER A 94 -2.73 -7.13 -5.95
C SER A 94 -1.94 -7.63 -4.75
N ALA A 95 -0.81 -6.99 -4.49
CA ALA A 95 0.04 -7.39 -3.37
C ALA A 95 -0.68 -7.15 -2.04
N CYS A 96 -1.53 -6.13 -1.96
CA CYS A 96 -2.31 -5.89 -0.77
C CYS A 96 -3.23 -7.07 -0.47
N SER A 97 -3.84 -7.65 -1.50
CA SER A 97 -4.69 -8.80 -1.31
C SER A 97 -3.89 -9.97 -0.77
N THR A 98 -2.68 -10.16 -1.29
CA THR A 98 -1.82 -11.24 -0.85
C THR A 98 -1.54 -11.11 0.66
N LEU A 99 -1.13 -9.95 1.10
CA LEU A 99 -0.82 -9.76 2.50
C LEU A 99 -2.06 -9.82 3.39
N SER A 100 -3.18 -9.29 2.92
CA SER A 100 -4.40 -9.36 3.71
C SER A 100 -4.80 -10.80 4.00
N LYS A 101 -4.64 -11.66 3.02
CA LYS A 101 -4.96 -13.07 3.20
C LYS A 101 -4.01 -13.76 4.16
N LEU A 102 -2.84 -13.19 4.35
CA LEU A 102 -1.86 -13.75 5.25
C LEU A 102 -1.93 -13.16 6.66
N GLY A 103 -2.96 -12.38 6.93
CA GLY A 103 -3.18 -11.89 8.28
C GLY A 103 -2.72 -10.48 8.57
N PHE A 104 -2.31 -9.75 7.54
CA PHE A 104 -1.90 -8.36 7.75
C PHE A 104 -3.15 -7.49 7.75
N ASN A 105 -3.40 -6.80 8.84
CA ASN A 105 -4.65 -6.10 9.07
C ASN A 105 -4.76 -4.69 8.52
N LYS A 106 -3.65 -4.03 8.32
CA LYS A 106 -3.67 -2.63 7.89
C LYS A 106 -2.79 -2.42 6.69
N VAL A 107 -3.16 -3.06 5.59
CA VAL A 107 -2.38 -2.99 4.35
C VAL A 107 -2.98 -1.97 3.41
N HIS A 108 -2.14 -1.12 2.86
CA HIS A 108 -2.56 -0.06 1.96
C HIS A 108 -1.69 -0.04 0.71
N SER A 109 -2.22 0.51 -0.37
CA SER A 109 -1.47 0.68 -1.60
C SER A 109 -1.24 2.17 -1.81
N LEU A 110 -0.05 2.57 -2.22
CA LEU A 110 0.23 3.97 -2.52
C LEU A 110 -0.41 4.32 -3.86
N GLU A 111 -1.36 5.23 -3.83
CA GLU A 111 -2.07 5.63 -5.03
C GLU A 111 -1.10 6.23 -6.05
N GLY A 112 -1.13 5.74 -7.27
CA GLY A 112 -0.22 6.20 -8.29
C GLY A 112 1.21 5.69 -8.14
N GLY A 113 1.48 4.95 -7.08
CA GLY A 113 2.81 4.37 -6.87
C GLY A 113 3.93 5.40 -6.86
N VAL A 114 5.07 5.03 -7.39
CA VAL A 114 6.22 5.93 -7.45
C VAL A 114 5.90 7.15 -8.30
N THR A 115 5.13 6.97 -9.36
CA THR A 115 4.76 8.09 -10.21
C THR A 115 3.95 9.11 -9.41
N GLY A 116 2.99 8.64 -8.62
CA GLY A 116 2.19 9.54 -7.79
C GLY A 116 3.01 10.24 -6.73
N TRP A 117 4.01 9.53 -6.19
CA TRP A 117 4.89 10.11 -5.18
C TRP A 117 5.68 11.28 -5.77
N LEU A 118 6.22 11.08 -6.98
CA LEU A 118 6.96 12.13 -7.65
C LEU A 118 6.07 13.31 -8.04
N GLU A 119 4.86 13.03 -8.48
CA GLU A 119 3.93 14.09 -8.86
C GLU A 119 3.53 14.94 -7.67
N ALA A 120 3.62 14.37 -6.49
CA ALA A 120 3.33 15.11 -5.26
C ALA A 120 4.54 15.94 -4.81
N GLY A 121 5.62 15.90 -5.57
CA GLY A 121 6.80 16.69 -5.24
C GLY A 121 7.73 16.05 -4.24
N LEU A 122 7.57 14.75 -3.99
CA LEU A 122 8.39 14.06 -3.01
C LEU A 122 9.56 13.36 -3.68
N PRO A 123 10.70 13.31 -3.01
CA PRO A 123 11.92 12.78 -3.64
C PRO A 123 12.06 11.28 -3.56
N LEU A 124 12.89 10.74 -4.43
CA LEU A 124 13.27 9.34 -4.37
C LEU A 124 14.74 9.23 -4.05
N LYS A 125 15.12 8.12 -3.48
CA LYS A 125 16.49 7.83 -3.16
C LYS A 125 16.98 6.80 -4.16
N LYS A 126 18.22 6.87 -4.59
CA LYS A 126 18.74 5.90 -5.53
C LYS A 126 19.70 4.95 -4.84
N GLY A 127 19.86 3.78 -5.42
CA GLY A 127 20.83 2.81 -4.95
C GLY A 127 20.24 1.80 -3.98
N ALA A 128 21.11 0.96 -3.47
CA ALA A 128 20.67 -0.09 -2.59
C ALA A 128 20.21 0.49 -1.26
N ARG A 129 19.27 -0.21 -0.65
CA ARG A 129 18.79 0.22 0.64
C ARG A 129 19.90 -0.02 1.65
N LYS A 130 19.99 0.87 2.58
CA LYS A 130 21.01 0.69 3.60
C LYS A 130 20.44 0.21 4.90
#